data_3fed7abf3194298317b40d217143ce4c
#
_entry.id   3fed7abf3194298317b40d217143ce4c
#
_cell.length_a   1.000
_cell.length_b   1.000
_cell.length_c   1.000
_cell.angle_alpha   90.00
_cell.angle_beta   90.00
_cell.angle_gamma   90.00
#
_symmetry.space_group_name_H-M   'P 1'
#
loop_
_entity.id
_entity.type
_entity.pdbx_description
1 polymer ?
#
loop_
_entity_poly.entity_id
_entity_poly.type
_entity_poly.pdbx_seq_one_letter_code
_entity_poly.pdbx_strand_id
1 'polypeptide(L)'
;LSQSTHLMANDRETVETAIAGDIIGIYNHGQLHIGDTLTEGERLGFTGIPYFAPELFRAARSKDPFKAKQLHKGLKELGEEGAIQVFEDELGNLYLGAVGPLQFEIVAQRLATEYKVDAIYENTPVSTARWLTYPDEKTKKEFETEQTLRLAKDADGNPVYLATSIYNLQTTQKHWPEVGFHTTREH
;
A
#
# COMPACT_ATOMS: atom_id res chain seq x y z
N LEU A 1 -16.66 -17.23 12.92
CA LEU A 1 -16.27 -15.88 13.37
C LEU A 1 -16.43 -15.83 14.87
N SER A 2 -15.32 -15.87 15.62
CA SER A 2 -15.34 -15.85 17.08
C SER A 2 -15.30 -14.39 17.53
N GLN A 3 -16.41 -13.89 18.05
CA GLN A 3 -16.63 -12.58 18.65
C GLN A 3 -16.54 -11.37 17.72
N SER A 4 -17.69 -10.78 17.42
CA SER A 4 -17.82 -9.46 16.84
C SER A 4 -18.00 -8.40 17.93
N THR A 5 -17.42 -7.21 17.75
CA THR A 5 -17.54 -6.08 18.67
C THR A 5 -18.21 -4.90 17.98
N HIS A 6 -19.12 -4.21 18.67
CA HIS A 6 -19.70 -2.95 18.21
C HIS A 6 -18.80 -1.78 18.60
N LEU A 7 -18.55 -0.87 17.65
CA LEU A 7 -17.75 0.33 17.88
C LEU A 7 -18.68 1.51 18.17
N MET A 8 -18.82 1.88 19.45
CA MET A 8 -19.46 3.12 19.85
C MET A 8 -18.45 4.04 20.56
N ALA A 9 -18.04 5.08 19.89
CA ALA A 9 -17.11 6.12 20.38
C ALA A 9 -15.79 5.54 20.96
N ASN A 10 -15.70 5.30 22.27
CA ASN A 10 -14.50 4.75 22.89
C ASN A 10 -14.71 3.38 23.56
N ASP A 11 -15.93 2.84 23.53
CA ASP A 11 -16.25 1.56 24.15
C ASP A 11 -16.39 0.43 23.12
N ARG A 12 -15.83 -0.73 23.46
CA ARG A 12 -15.92 -1.96 22.67
C ARG A 12 -16.83 -2.93 23.42
N GLU A 13 -18.07 -3.07 22.97
CA GLU A 13 -18.96 -4.09 23.50
C GLU A 13 -19.01 -5.29 22.54
N THR A 14 -18.96 -6.51 23.10
CA THR A 14 -19.15 -7.72 22.32
C THR A 14 -20.61 -7.84 21.94
N VAL A 15 -20.93 -7.97 20.66
CA VAL A 15 -22.29 -8.13 20.15
C VAL A 15 -22.49 -9.52 19.56
N GLU A 16 -23.64 -10.12 19.85
CA GLU A 16 -24.03 -11.42 19.31
C GLU A 16 -24.79 -11.30 17.96
N THR A 17 -25.40 -10.16 17.73
CA THR A 17 -26.18 -9.90 16.51
C THR A 17 -25.92 -8.50 15.99
N ALA A 18 -25.84 -8.37 14.65
CA ALA A 18 -25.74 -7.10 13.94
C ALA A 18 -26.84 -7.01 12.87
N ILE A 19 -27.34 -5.83 12.61
CA ILE A 19 -28.33 -5.57 11.59
C ILE A 19 -27.75 -4.80 10.42
N ALA A 20 -28.43 -4.81 9.27
CA ALA A 20 -27.98 -4.09 8.09
C ALA A 20 -27.76 -2.60 8.37
N GLY A 21 -26.55 -2.10 8.08
CA GLY A 21 -26.10 -0.74 8.36
C GLY A 21 -25.19 -0.60 9.59
N ASP A 22 -25.06 -1.64 10.42
CA ASP A 22 -24.15 -1.62 11.56
C ASP A 22 -22.69 -1.71 11.13
N ILE A 23 -21.84 -1.01 11.88
CA ILE A 23 -20.37 -1.12 11.75
C ILE A 23 -19.89 -1.98 12.91
N ILE A 24 -19.34 -3.13 12.59
CA ILE A 24 -18.85 -4.09 13.57
C ILE A 24 -17.34 -4.32 13.42
N GLY A 25 -16.67 -4.53 14.55
CA GLY A 25 -15.28 -4.97 14.59
C GLY A 25 -15.20 -6.50 14.57
N ILE A 26 -14.35 -7.05 13.71
CA ILE A 26 -14.09 -8.47 13.61
C ILE A 26 -12.63 -8.74 13.97
N TYR A 27 -12.37 -9.78 14.74
CA TYR A 27 -11.00 -10.22 15.00
C TYR A 27 -10.40 -10.79 13.71
N ASN A 28 -9.34 -10.15 13.21
CA ASN A 28 -8.61 -10.59 12.02
C ASN A 28 -7.31 -11.31 12.44
N HIS A 29 -7.18 -12.56 12.06
CA HIS A 29 -5.96 -13.36 12.25
C HIS A 29 -5.01 -13.30 11.05
N GLY A 30 -5.06 -12.20 10.26
CA GLY A 30 -4.21 -12.00 9.09
C GLY A 30 -4.75 -12.64 7.81
N GLN A 31 -6.04 -13.01 7.78
CA GLN A 31 -6.71 -13.62 6.62
C GLN A 31 -7.57 -12.63 5.83
N LEU A 32 -7.95 -11.50 6.45
CA LEU A 32 -8.83 -10.51 5.86
C LEU A 32 -8.05 -9.26 5.51
N HIS A 33 -8.31 -8.73 4.33
CA HIS A 33 -7.74 -7.48 3.83
C HIS A 33 -8.83 -6.41 3.68
N ILE A 34 -8.41 -5.15 3.60
CA ILE A 34 -9.33 -4.05 3.29
C ILE A 34 -9.92 -4.26 1.90
N GLY A 35 -11.25 -4.20 1.79
CA GLY A 35 -11.98 -4.47 0.55
C GLY A 35 -12.54 -5.87 0.46
N ASP A 36 -12.14 -6.81 1.34
CA ASP A 36 -12.70 -8.16 1.36
C ASP A 36 -14.18 -8.16 1.71
N THR A 37 -14.93 -9.00 1.03
CA THR A 37 -16.37 -9.22 1.29
C THR A 37 -16.57 -10.55 2.00
N LEU A 38 -17.23 -10.52 3.14
CA LEU A 38 -17.63 -11.72 3.88
C LEU A 38 -19.08 -12.09 3.54
N THR A 39 -19.30 -13.33 3.11
CA THR A 39 -20.63 -13.82 2.72
C THR A 39 -20.92 -15.19 3.32
N GLU A 40 -22.19 -15.50 3.55
CA GLU A 40 -22.65 -16.84 3.89
C GLU A 40 -23.16 -17.57 2.63
N GLY A 41 -22.28 -18.35 1.99
CA GLY A 41 -22.67 -19.28 0.92
C GLY A 41 -22.77 -18.72 -0.49
N GLU A 42 -23.01 -17.43 -0.69
CA GLU A 42 -23.01 -16.81 -2.01
C GLU A 42 -21.62 -16.23 -2.34
N ARG A 43 -21.19 -16.39 -3.59
CA ARG A 43 -20.00 -15.70 -4.09
C ARG A 43 -20.39 -14.30 -4.52
N LEU A 44 -20.39 -13.35 -3.59
CA LEU A 44 -20.59 -11.94 -3.86
C LEU A 44 -19.23 -11.25 -3.80
N GLY A 45 -18.95 -10.40 -4.79
CA GLY A 45 -17.81 -9.48 -4.81
C GLY A 45 -18.36 -8.08 -5.08
N PHE A 46 -18.01 -7.12 -4.23
CA PHE A 46 -18.20 -5.71 -4.53
C PHE A 46 -16.94 -5.19 -5.21
N THR A 47 -17.10 -4.26 -6.15
CA THR A 47 -15.97 -3.52 -6.71
C THR A 47 -15.22 -2.87 -5.54
N GLY A 48 -13.93 -3.21 -5.38
CA GLY A 48 -13.11 -2.74 -4.27
C GLY A 48 -12.96 -1.22 -4.24
N ILE A 49 -12.46 -0.70 -3.12
CA ILE A 49 -12.08 0.70 -3.02
C ILE A 49 -10.82 0.89 -3.89
N PRO A 50 -10.85 1.74 -4.93
CA PRO A 50 -9.69 1.92 -5.79
C PRO A 50 -8.56 2.62 -5.01
N TYR A 51 -7.34 2.08 -5.11
CA TYR A 51 -6.14 2.79 -4.71
C TYR A 51 -5.74 3.75 -5.82
N PHE A 52 -5.74 5.05 -5.51
CA PHE A 52 -5.25 6.07 -6.42
C PHE A 52 -3.74 6.25 -6.28
N ALA A 53 -3.07 6.56 -7.38
CA ALA A 53 -1.67 6.92 -7.33
C ALA A 53 -1.46 8.14 -6.40
N PRO A 54 -0.49 8.08 -5.47
CA PRO A 54 -0.26 9.16 -4.53
C PRO A 54 0.32 10.40 -5.23
N GLU A 55 0.15 11.56 -4.61
CA GLU A 55 0.63 12.85 -5.11
C GLU A 55 1.95 13.29 -4.46
N LEU A 56 2.20 12.82 -3.25
CA LEU A 56 3.39 13.16 -2.48
C LEU A 56 4.22 11.91 -2.19
N PHE A 57 5.54 12.02 -2.36
CA PHE A 57 6.45 10.91 -2.11
C PHE A 57 7.57 11.30 -1.15
N ARG A 58 7.95 10.36 -0.28
CA ARG A 58 9.13 10.45 0.59
C ARG A 58 9.83 9.09 0.63
N ALA A 59 11.15 9.11 0.65
CA ALA A 59 11.90 7.93 1.02
C ALA A 59 11.89 7.80 2.55
N ALA A 60 11.78 6.57 3.06
CA ALA A 60 11.73 6.30 4.48
C ALA A 60 12.91 5.43 4.91
N ARG A 61 13.57 5.81 6.00
CA ARG A 61 14.59 4.99 6.64
C ARG A 61 14.48 5.06 8.15
N SER A 62 15.01 4.07 8.84
CA SER A 62 15.11 4.11 10.30
C SER A 62 16.19 5.09 10.75
N LYS A 63 15.89 5.86 11.80
CA LYS A 63 16.88 6.70 12.48
C LYS A 63 17.99 5.84 13.10
N ASP A 64 17.62 4.68 13.63
CA ASP A 64 18.54 3.68 14.17
C ASP A 64 18.67 2.52 13.16
N PRO A 65 19.84 2.28 12.58
CA PRO A 65 20.05 1.19 11.61
C PRO A 65 19.69 -0.20 12.13
N PHE A 66 19.83 -0.44 13.45
CA PHE A 66 19.44 -1.72 14.07
C PHE A 66 17.94 -1.97 14.08
N LYS A 67 17.13 -0.92 13.89
CA LYS A 67 15.66 -0.98 13.83
C LYS A 67 15.10 -0.99 12.40
N ALA A 68 15.93 -1.20 11.39
CA ALA A 68 15.48 -1.24 10.00
C ALA A 68 14.39 -2.30 9.77
N LYS A 69 14.50 -3.47 10.40
CA LYS A 69 13.49 -4.54 10.32
C LYS A 69 12.14 -4.14 10.95
N GLN A 70 12.18 -3.41 12.08
CA GLN A 70 10.95 -2.88 12.72
C GLN A 70 10.28 -1.83 11.82
N LEU A 71 11.08 -0.96 11.20
CA LEU A 71 10.55 0.02 10.24
C LEU A 71 9.86 -0.68 9.08
N HIS A 72 10.54 -1.64 8.45
CA HIS A 72 9.98 -2.40 7.33
C HIS A 72 8.67 -3.09 7.71
N LYS A 73 8.66 -3.81 8.84
CA LYS A 73 7.46 -4.46 9.36
C LYS A 73 6.33 -3.45 9.60
N GLY A 74 6.61 -2.36 10.33
CA GLY A 74 5.62 -1.36 10.67
C GLY A 74 5.05 -0.66 9.42
N LEU A 75 5.90 -0.29 8.47
CA LEU A 75 5.43 0.33 7.22
C LEU A 75 4.60 -0.63 6.39
N LYS A 76 4.99 -1.92 6.31
CA LYS A 76 4.20 -2.92 5.59
C LYS A 76 2.80 -3.06 6.19
N GLU A 77 2.69 -3.25 7.51
CA GLU A 77 1.40 -3.38 8.20
C GLU A 77 0.55 -2.10 8.06
N LEU A 78 1.16 -0.91 8.20
CA LEU A 78 0.46 0.38 7.98
C LEU A 78 0.03 0.58 6.52
N GLY A 79 0.78 0.03 5.58
CA GLY A 79 0.41 0.00 4.16
C GLY A 79 -0.77 -0.92 3.89
N GLU A 80 -0.76 -2.12 4.46
CA GLU A 80 -1.87 -3.09 4.39
C GLU A 80 -3.15 -2.56 5.04
N GLU A 81 -3.03 -1.74 6.10
CA GLU A 81 -4.17 -1.02 6.71
C GLU A 81 -4.66 0.18 5.88
N GLY A 82 -3.97 0.56 4.82
CA GLY A 82 -4.30 1.73 4.00
C GLY A 82 -3.98 3.08 4.63
N ALA A 83 -3.21 3.11 5.73
CA ALA A 83 -2.81 4.36 6.39
C ALA A 83 -1.91 5.24 5.50
N ILE A 84 -1.09 4.60 4.68
CA ILE A 84 -0.21 5.23 3.68
C ILE A 84 0.09 4.20 2.59
N GLN A 85 0.46 4.64 1.40
CA GLN A 85 0.95 3.72 0.38
C GLN A 85 2.44 3.48 0.56
N VAL A 86 2.85 2.22 0.52
CA VAL A 86 4.25 1.79 0.71
C VAL A 86 4.71 1.08 -0.53
N PHE A 87 5.86 1.47 -1.03
CA PHE A 87 6.52 0.87 -2.18
C PHE A 87 7.94 0.48 -1.79
N GLU A 88 8.33 -0.73 -2.13
CA GLU A 88 9.67 -1.26 -1.87
C GLU A 88 10.35 -1.62 -3.19
N ASP A 89 11.53 -1.05 -3.44
CA ASP A 89 12.33 -1.43 -4.60
C ASP A 89 13.11 -2.74 -4.37
N GLU A 90 13.76 -3.25 -5.40
CA GLU A 90 14.54 -4.50 -5.32
C GLU A 90 15.77 -4.41 -4.40
N LEU A 91 16.21 -3.21 -4.06
CA LEU A 91 17.33 -2.97 -3.12
C LEU A 91 16.83 -2.87 -1.67
N GLY A 92 15.51 -2.94 -1.43
CA GLY A 92 14.89 -2.79 -0.11
C GLY A 92 14.73 -1.34 0.33
N ASN A 93 14.86 -0.37 -0.58
CA ASN A 93 14.53 1.01 -0.26
C ASN A 93 13.01 1.19 -0.19
N LEU A 94 12.57 1.92 0.84
CA LEU A 94 11.15 2.16 1.10
C LEU A 94 10.75 3.57 0.66
N TYR A 95 9.71 3.64 -0.16
CA TYR A 95 9.10 4.88 -0.60
C TYR A 95 7.67 4.93 -0.08
N LEU A 96 7.30 6.07 0.49
CA LEU A 96 5.95 6.32 0.98
C LEU A 96 5.23 7.26 0.03
N GLY A 97 4.01 6.90 -0.30
CA GLY A 97 3.11 7.70 -1.11
C GLY A 97 1.89 8.16 -0.32
N ALA A 98 1.58 9.44 -0.36
CA ALA A 98 0.47 10.05 0.36
C ALA A 98 -0.33 11.00 -0.53
N VAL A 99 -1.58 11.23 -0.16
CA VAL A 99 -2.43 12.27 -0.76
C VAL A 99 -2.18 13.63 -0.09
N GLY A 100 -1.80 13.62 1.18
CA GLY A 100 -1.54 14.84 1.94
C GLY A 100 -0.38 14.70 2.94
N PRO A 101 0.25 15.81 3.36
CA PRO A 101 1.43 15.78 4.24
C PRO A 101 1.13 15.20 5.63
N LEU A 102 -0.09 15.38 6.14
CA LEU A 102 -0.49 14.88 7.46
C LEU A 102 -0.38 13.35 7.58
N GLN A 103 -0.54 12.60 6.48
CA GLN A 103 -0.39 11.16 6.51
C GLN A 103 1.03 10.73 6.95
N PHE A 104 2.06 11.45 6.52
CA PHE A 104 3.43 11.17 6.95
C PHE A 104 3.62 11.37 8.46
N GLU A 105 3.02 12.42 9.04
CA GLU A 105 3.10 12.71 10.47
C GLU A 105 2.39 11.63 11.30
N ILE A 106 1.18 11.24 10.89
CA ILE A 106 0.41 10.17 11.55
C ILE A 106 1.20 8.86 11.51
N VAL A 107 1.76 8.49 10.35
CA VAL A 107 2.54 7.27 10.20
C VAL A 107 3.81 7.31 11.04
N ALA A 108 4.52 8.45 11.11
CA ALA A 108 5.69 8.60 11.98
C ALA A 108 5.33 8.41 13.45
N GLN A 109 4.22 8.99 13.90
CA GLN A 109 3.74 8.81 15.27
C GLN A 109 3.37 7.35 15.57
N ARG A 110 2.67 6.69 14.67
CA ARG A 110 2.31 5.26 14.81
C ARG A 110 3.55 4.38 14.84
N LEU A 111 4.52 4.60 13.98
CA LEU A 111 5.80 3.87 13.98
C LEU A 111 6.53 4.02 15.33
N ALA A 112 6.57 5.22 15.88
CA ALA A 112 7.20 5.46 17.18
C ALA A 112 6.44 4.81 18.33
N THR A 113 5.11 4.88 18.35
CA THR A 113 4.29 4.39 19.47
C THR A 113 4.01 2.90 19.42
N GLU A 114 3.72 2.34 18.25
CA GLU A 114 3.31 0.94 18.07
C GLU A 114 4.53 0.03 17.80
N TYR A 115 5.46 0.47 16.96
CA TYR A 115 6.61 -0.32 16.51
C TYR A 115 7.93 0.05 17.16
N LYS A 116 7.96 1.09 18.02
CA LYS A 116 9.15 1.56 18.75
C LYS A 116 10.32 1.92 17.81
N VAL A 117 10.01 2.48 16.65
CA VAL A 117 10.99 2.90 15.64
C VAL A 117 10.70 4.33 15.19
N ASP A 118 11.75 5.17 15.20
CA ASP A 118 11.69 6.52 14.63
C ASP A 118 12.07 6.46 13.16
N ALA A 119 11.16 6.91 12.30
CA ALA A 119 11.40 7.05 10.87
C ALA A 119 11.99 8.43 10.53
N ILE A 120 12.90 8.45 9.56
CA ILE A 120 13.37 9.67 8.89
C ILE A 120 12.79 9.65 7.48
N TYR A 121 12.15 10.74 7.10
CA TYR A 121 11.64 10.96 5.75
C TYR A 121 12.56 11.88 4.98
N GLU A 122 12.98 11.41 3.82
CA GLU A 122 13.90 12.13 2.93
C GLU A 122 13.20 12.45 1.61
N ASN A 123 13.67 13.50 0.96
CA ASN A 123 13.20 13.82 -0.38
C ASN A 123 13.60 12.71 -1.35
N THR A 124 12.72 12.39 -2.27
CA THR A 124 12.96 11.43 -3.34
C THR A 124 12.71 12.07 -4.70
N PRO A 125 13.40 11.65 -5.76
CA PRO A 125 13.08 12.09 -7.11
C PRO A 125 11.77 11.53 -7.65
N VAL A 126 11.15 10.58 -6.97
CA VAL A 126 9.86 10.01 -7.38
C VAL A 126 8.77 11.06 -7.34
N SER A 127 8.08 11.23 -8.46
CA SER A 127 6.98 12.19 -8.60
C SER A 127 5.62 11.53 -8.87
N THR A 128 5.61 10.30 -9.36
CA THR A 128 4.36 9.57 -9.60
C THR A 128 4.60 8.07 -9.64
N ALA A 129 3.56 7.30 -9.33
CA ALA A 129 3.55 5.84 -9.38
C ALA A 129 2.49 5.34 -10.37
N ARG A 130 2.75 4.19 -11.00
CA ARG A 130 1.79 3.49 -11.86
C ARG A 130 1.88 2.00 -11.60
N TRP A 131 0.74 1.36 -11.36
CA TRP A 131 0.68 -0.10 -11.31
C TRP A 131 0.83 -0.67 -12.70
N LEU A 132 1.55 -1.78 -12.79
CA LEU A 132 1.92 -2.38 -14.06
C LEU A 132 1.10 -3.63 -14.34
N THR A 133 0.72 -3.80 -15.62
CA THR A 133 0.22 -5.07 -16.15
C THR A 133 1.00 -5.43 -17.40
N TYR A 134 1.24 -6.71 -17.59
CA TYR A 134 2.04 -7.22 -18.68
C TYR A 134 1.21 -8.18 -19.54
N PRO A 135 1.35 -8.15 -20.88
CA PRO A 135 0.63 -9.06 -21.78
C PRO A 135 1.14 -10.51 -21.66
N ASP A 136 2.43 -10.69 -21.34
CA ASP A 136 3.09 -11.99 -21.23
C ASP A 136 4.37 -11.92 -20.36
N GLU A 137 4.89 -13.08 -19.96
CA GLU A 137 6.08 -13.18 -19.12
C GLU A 137 7.39 -12.75 -19.83
N LYS A 138 7.43 -12.78 -21.15
CA LYS A 138 8.60 -12.35 -21.90
C LYS A 138 8.71 -10.82 -21.85
N THR A 139 7.65 -10.12 -22.19
CA THR A 139 7.56 -8.65 -22.10
C THR A 139 7.84 -8.17 -20.68
N LYS A 140 7.26 -8.85 -19.68
CA LYS A 140 7.53 -8.55 -18.27
C LYS A 140 9.02 -8.60 -17.95
N LYS A 141 9.69 -9.71 -18.29
CA LYS A 141 11.11 -9.90 -17.99
C LYS A 141 12.00 -8.88 -18.70
N GLU A 142 11.71 -8.56 -19.96
CA GLU A 142 12.44 -7.57 -20.74
C GLU A 142 12.26 -6.17 -20.12
N PHE A 143 11.03 -5.78 -19.80
CA PHE A 143 10.70 -4.51 -19.16
C PHE A 143 11.36 -4.37 -17.79
N GLU A 144 11.22 -5.39 -16.93
CA GLU A 144 11.79 -5.38 -15.58
C GLU A 144 13.32 -5.31 -15.61
N THR A 145 13.96 -5.96 -16.58
CA THR A 145 15.41 -5.88 -16.77
C THR A 145 15.87 -4.48 -17.16
N GLU A 146 15.15 -3.83 -18.10
CA GLU A 146 15.49 -2.49 -18.57
C GLU A 146 15.19 -1.41 -17.53
N GLN A 147 14.07 -1.55 -16.79
CA GLN A 147 13.55 -0.52 -15.89
C GLN A 147 13.82 -0.82 -14.40
N THR A 148 14.73 -1.74 -14.07
CA THR A 148 15.03 -2.24 -12.71
C THR A 148 15.10 -1.12 -11.65
N LEU A 149 15.76 -0.01 -11.94
CA LEU A 149 15.95 1.10 -10.99
C LEU A 149 14.67 1.91 -10.70
N ARG A 150 13.59 1.64 -11.41
CA ARG A 150 12.30 2.35 -11.27
C ARG A 150 11.17 1.43 -10.88
N LEU A 151 11.47 0.17 -10.68
CA LEU A 151 10.50 -0.81 -10.24
C LEU A 151 10.47 -0.91 -8.74
N ALA A 152 9.27 -1.06 -8.24
CA ALA A 152 8.99 -1.33 -6.85
C ALA A 152 7.79 -2.28 -6.76
N LYS A 153 7.51 -2.74 -5.55
CA LYS A 153 6.29 -3.47 -5.22
C LYS A 153 5.51 -2.70 -4.18
N ASP A 154 4.20 -2.69 -4.28
CA ASP A 154 3.34 -2.18 -3.23
C ASP A 154 3.27 -3.15 -2.03
N ALA A 155 2.54 -2.79 -0.97
CA ALA A 155 2.41 -3.60 0.24
C ALA A 155 1.86 -5.00 -0.01
N ASP A 156 1.06 -5.19 -1.07
CA ASP A 156 0.47 -6.48 -1.48
C ASP A 156 1.35 -7.24 -2.50
N GLY A 157 2.50 -6.68 -2.88
CA GLY A 157 3.45 -7.29 -3.81
C GLY A 157 3.19 -7.03 -5.29
N ASN A 158 2.28 -6.12 -5.65
CA ASN A 158 2.01 -5.79 -7.05
C ASN A 158 3.10 -4.91 -7.64
N PRO A 159 3.46 -5.12 -8.91
CA PRO A 159 4.51 -4.35 -9.56
C PRO A 159 4.08 -2.90 -9.81
N VAL A 160 4.97 -1.97 -9.48
CA VAL A 160 4.76 -0.53 -9.61
C VAL A 160 5.96 0.11 -10.29
N TYR A 161 5.69 1.00 -11.23
CA TYR A 161 6.68 1.88 -11.85
C TYR A 161 6.71 3.23 -11.11
N LEU A 162 7.87 3.59 -10.56
CA LEU A 162 8.10 4.86 -9.88
C LEU A 162 8.78 5.83 -10.84
N ALA A 163 8.01 6.76 -11.40
CA ALA A 163 8.53 7.73 -12.35
C ALA A 163 9.05 9.00 -11.66
N THR A 164 10.14 9.56 -12.18
CA THR A 164 10.74 10.80 -11.67
C THR A 164 10.07 12.05 -12.25
N SER A 165 9.32 11.92 -13.33
CA SER A 165 8.53 13.00 -13.92
C SER A 165 7.44 12.43 -14.84
N ILE A 166 6.45 13.24 -15.17
CA ILE A 166 5.42 12.90 -16.17
C ILE A 166 6.06 12.66 -17.56
N TYR A 167 7.08 13.45 -17.91
CA TYR A 167 7.81 13.26 -19.16
C TYR A 167 8.51 11.90 -19.22
N ASN A 168 9.16 11.51 -18.11
CA ASN A 168 9.79 10.20 -18.00
C ASN A 168 8.76 9.07 -18.15
N LEU A 169 7.62 9.17 -17.47
CA LEU A 169 6.52 8.21 -17.60
C LEU A 169 6.04 8.08 -19.02
N GLN A 170 5.73 9.21 -19.68
CA GLN A 170 5.25 9.23 -21.07
C GLN A 170 6.25 8.65 -22.07
N THR A 171 7.54 8.89 -21.85
CA THR A 171 8.62 8.32 -22.69
C THR A 171 8.66 6.81 -22.54
N THR A 172 8.60 6.30 -21.31
CA THR A 172 8.58 4.85 -21.06
C THR A 172 7.32 4.19 -21.64
N GLN A 173 6.14 4.82 -21.49
CA GLN A 173 4.90 4.34 -22.09
C GLN A 173 4.94 4.26 -23.61
N LYS A 174 5.59 5.22 -24.27
CA LYS A 174 5.78 5.20 -25.73
C LYS A 174 6.74 4.10 -26.17
N HIS A 175 7.74 3.81 -25.38
CA HIS A 175 8.73 2.77 -25.67
C HIS A 175 8.17 1.36 -25.44
N TRP A 176 7.24 1.23 -24.47
CA TRP A 176 6.60 0.00 -24.09
C TRP A 176 5.06 0.09 -24.18
N PRO A 177 4.52 0.22 -25.42
CA PRO A 177 3.08 0.42 -25.62
C PRO A 177 2.23 -0.78 -25.20
N GLU A 178 2.80 -1.97 -25.13
CA GLU A 178 2.16 -3.21 -24.69
C GLU A 178 2.05 -3.35 -23.16
N VAL A 179 2.83 -2.58 -22.38
CA VAL A 179 2.78 -2.58 -20.93
C VAL A 179 1.70 -1.62 -20.44
N GLY A 180 0.79 -2.12 -19.62
CA GLY A 180 -0.24 -1.29 -18.98
C GLY A 180 0.30 -0.50 -17.80
N PHE A 181 0.03 0.82 -17.77
CA PHE A 181 0.40 1.73 -16.66
C PHE A 181 -0.87 2.34 -16.08
N HIS A 182 -1.28 1.89 -14.91
CA HIS A 182 -2.56 2.22 -14.30
C HIS A 182 -2.40 3.25 -13.18
N THR A 183 -3.30 4.22 -13.12
CA THR A 183 -3.38 5.22 -12.04
C THR A 183 -4.10 4.70 -10.80
N THR A 184 -4.83 3.62 -10.96
CA THR A 184 -5.61 2.98 -9.90
C THR A 184 -5.35 1.48 -9.92
N ARG A 185 -5.53 0.87 -8.75
CA ARG A 185 -5.56 -0.58 -8.58
C ARG A 185 -6.87 -0.94 -7.90
N GLU A 186 -7.55 -1.94 -8.41
CA GLU A 186 -8.68 -2.59 -7.74
C GLU A 186 -8.18 -3.78 -6.93
N HIS A 187 -8.83 -4.04 -5.80
CA HIS A 187 -8.56 -5.20 -4.95
C HIS A 187 -9.10 -6.50 -5.56
#